data_5907feceea43535e5173497d0272f047
#
_entry.id   5907feceea43535e5173497d0272f047
#
_cell.length_a   1.000
_cell.length_b   1.000
_cell.length_c   1.000
_cell.angle_alpha   90.00
_cell.angle_beta   90.00
_cell.angle_gamma   90.00
#
_symmetry.space_group_name_H-M   'P 1'
#
loop_
_entity.id
_entity.type
_entity.pdbx_description
1 polymer ?
#
loop_
_entity_poly.entity_id
_entity_poly.type
_entity_poly.pdbx_seq_one_letter_code
_entity_poly.pdbx_strand_id
1 'polypeptide(L)'
;MTPQDVRDRLLPDLRGIWPKLNLTEDQIVVIAGVFRNAEVDSVYAAAVAWATDNPDSWPQWKGIAGYLDTGSAYNPAAWTAAD
;
A
#
# COMPACT_ATOMS: atom_id res chain seq x y z
N MET A 1 4.43 -8.79 -6.07
CA MET A 1 2.95 -8.83 -6.25
C MET A 1 2.64 -8.79 -7.73
N THR A 2 1.71 -9.58 -8.19
CA THR A 2 1.29 -9.62 -9.59
C THR A 2 0.10 -8.69 -9.80
N PRO A 3 -0.21 -8.30 -11.06
CA PRO A 3 -1.44 -7.54 -11.32
C PRO A 3 -2.70 -8.24 -10.83
N GLN A 4 -2.73 -9.56 -10.87
CA GLN A 4 -3.87 -10.31 -10.37
C GLN A 4 -4.00 -10.16 -8.85
N ASP A 5 -2.89 -10.17 -8.12
CA ASP A 5 -2.89 -9.93 -6.67
C ASP A 5 -3.43 -8.55 -6.36
N VAL A 6 -3.05 -7.55 -7.15
CA VAL A 6 -3.56 -6.19 -6.96
C VAL A 6 -5.08 -6.17 -7.13
N ARG A 7 -5.57 -6.81 -8.20
CA ARG A 7 -7.00 -6.81 -8.50
C ARG A 7 -7.81 -7.61 -7.48
N ASP A 8 -7.33 -8.81 -7.13
CA ASP A 8 -8.12 -9.75 -6.35
C ASP A 8 -7.95 -9.59 -4.85
N ARG A 9 -6.80 -9.07 -4.40
CA ARG A 9 -6.47 -9.01 -2.98
C ARG A 9 -6.24 -7.59 -2.49
N LEU A 10 -5.38 -6.83 -3.16
CA LEU A 10 -5.03 -5.49 -2.68
C LEU A 10 -6.18 -4.51 -2.84
N LEU A 11 -6.83 -4.48 -4.00
CA LEU A 11 -7.92 -3.53 -4.25
C LEU A 11 -9.07 -3.69 -3.26
N PRO A 12 -9.55 -4.91 -2.95
CA PRO A 12 -10.56 -5.06 -1.90
C PRO A 12 -10.11 -4.53 -0.55
N ASP A 13 -8.86 -4.76 -0.18
CA ASP A 13 -8.31 -4.27 1.09
C ASP A 13 -8.25 -2.73 1.09
N LEU A 14 -7.79 -2.15 -0.01
CA LEU A 14 -7.70 -0.69 -0.13
C LEU A 14 -9.07 -0.02 -0.10
N ARG A 15 -10.10 -0.70 -0.57
CA ARG A 15 -11.48 -0.20 -0.48
C ARG A 15 -11.98 -0.10 0.96
N GLY A 16 -11.34 -0.78 1.88
CA GLY A 16 -11.60 -0.60 3.29
C GLY A 16 -11.13 0.77 3.79
N ILE A 17 -10.12 1.35 3.13
CA ILE A 17 -9.61 2.69 3.44
C ILE A 17 -10.30 3.74 2.55
N TRP A 18 -10.41 3.45 1.27
CA TRP A 18 -11.02 4.33 0.26
C TRP A 18 -12.19 3.60 -0.41
N PRO A 19 -13.40 3.67 0.15
CA PRO A 19 -14.53 2.85 -0.35
C PRO A 19 -14.87 3.11 -1.82
N LYS A 20 -14.57 4.29 -2.34
CA LYS A 20 -14.86 4.65 -3.73
C LYS A 20 -13.69 4.40 -4.67
N LEU A 21 -12.62 3.78 -4.16
CA LEU A 21 -11.45 3.53 -4.99
C LEU A 21 -11.77 2.58 -6.12
N ASN A 22 -11.34 2.96 -7.30
CA ASN A 22 -11.45 2.12 -8.49
C ASN A 22 -10.16 2.28 -9.29
N LEU A 23 -9.66 1.17 -9.81
CA LEU A 23 -8.40 1.13 -10.54
C LEU A 23 -8.65 0.61 -11.95
N THR A 24 -8.06 1.29 -12.94
CA THR A 24 -8.04 0.80 -14.30
C THR A 24 -7.01 -0.31 -14.44
N GLU A 25 -7.10 -1.09 -15.53
CA GLU A 25 -6.11 -2.13 -15.79
C GLU A 25 -4.69 -1.55 -15.85
N ASP A 26 -4.52 -0.39 -16.47
CA ASP A 26 -3.22 0.27 -16.54
C ASP A 26 -2.70 0.64 -15.15
N GLN A 27 -3.57 1.14 -14.29
CA GLN A 27 -3.20 1.47 -12.92
C GLN A 27 -2.82 0.22 -12.14
N ILE A 28 -3.54 -0.87 -12.32
CA ILE A 28 -3.23 -2.15 -11.68
C ILE A 28 -1.83 -2.62 -12.08
N VAL A 29 -1.50 -2.54 -13.36
CA VAL A 29 -0.18 -2.93 -13.85
C VAL A 29 0.91 -2.03 -13.25
N VAL A 30 0.67 -0.73 -13.19
CA VAL A 30 1.62 0.23 -12.60
C VAL A 30 1.84 -0.08 -11.12
N ILE A 31 0.77 -0.31 -10.39
CA ILE A 31 0.84 -0.62 -8.95
C ILE A 31 1.61 -1.91 -8.74
N ALA A 32 1.32 -2.93 -9.52
CA ALA A 32 2.04 -4.20 -9.44
C ALA A 32 3.54 -4.01 -9.71
N GLY A 33 3.89 -3.13 -10.64
CA GLY A 33 5.29 -2.81 -10.92
C GLY A 33 5.96 -2.05 -9.78
N VAL A 34 5.26 -1.08 -9.20
CA VAL A 34 5.79 -0.30 -8.06
C VAL A 34 6.03 -1.21 -6.86
N PHE A 35 5.12 -2.14 -6.61
CA PHE A 35 5.18 -3.02 -5.45
C PHE A 35 5.58 -4.46 -5.80
N ARG A 36 6.33 -4.66 -6.87
CA ARG A 36 6.65 -6.00 -7.40
C ARG A 36 7.35 -6.91 -6.39
N ASN A 37 8.11 -6.33 -5.46
CA ASN A 37 8.85 -7.08 -4.45
C ASN A 37 8.15 -7.05 -3.09
N ALA A 38 6.93 -6.55 -3.02
CA ALA A 38 6.19 -6.43 -1.79
C ALA A 38 5.02 -7.41 -1.77
N GLU A 39 4.59 -7.77 -0.57
CA GLU A 39 3.42 -8.59 -0.37
C GLU A 39 2.19 -7.70 -0.18
N VAL A 40 1.03 -8.25 -0.47
CA VAL A 40 -0.24 -7.52 -0.37
C VAL A 40 -0.42 -6.95 1.06
N ASP A 41 -0.14 -7.76 2.07
CA ASP A 41 -0.31 -7.32 3.45
C ASP A 41 0.62 -6.17 3.80
N SER A 42 1.86 -6.19 3.28
CA SER A 42 2.82 -5.13 3.50
C SER A 42 2.39 -3.83 2.83
N VAL A 43 1.88 -3.93 1.60
CA VAL A 43 1.37 -2.76 0.88
C VAL A 43 0.16 -2.19 1.59
N TYR A 44 -0.73 -3.05 2.06
CA TYR A 44 -1.90 -2.59 2.80
C TYR A 44 -1.49 -1.85 4.08
N ALA A 45 -0.55 -2.41 4.84
CA ALA A 45 -0.05 -1.76 6.06
C ALA A 45 0.56 -0.39 5.75
N ALA A 46 1.35 -0.30 4.67
CA ALA A 46 1.93 0.96 4.24
C ALA A 46 0.84 1.96 3.83
N ALA A 47 -0.20 1.48 3.15
CA ALA A 47 -1.32 2.33 2.74
C ALA A 47 -2.10 2.86 3.96
N VAL A 48 -2.30 2.03 4.96
CA VAL A 48 -2.96 2.47 6.20
C VAL A 48 -2.14 3.56 6.88
N ALA A 49 -0.83 3.36 7.00
CA ALA A 49 0.05 4.35 7.61
C ALA A 49 0.06 5.65 6.81
N TRP A 50 0.14 5.54 5.47
CA TRP A 50 0.12 6.72 4.62
C TRP A 50 -1.20 7.47 4.74
N ALA A 51 -2.32 6.76 4.77
CA ALA A 51 -3.64 7.38 4.90
C ALA A 51 -3.81 8.05 6.27
N THR A 52 -3.22 7.48 7.31
CA THR A 52 -3.24 8.08 8.65
C THR A 52 -2.53 9.42 8.65
N ASP A 53 -1.39 9.51 7.94
CA ASP A 53 -0.63 10.76 7.85
C ASP A 53 -1.24 11.74 6.85
N ASN A 54 -2.06 11.26 5.92
CA ASN A 54 -2.66 12.07 4.87
C ASN A 54 -4.18 11.85 4.84
N PRO A 55 -4.89 12.23 5.91
CA PRO A 55 -6.35 12.05 5.94
C PRO A 55 -7.00 12.87 4.82
N ASP A 56 -8.07 12.34 4.27
CA ASP A 56 -8.83 12.96 3.19
C ASP A 56 -8.08 13.03 1.86
N SER A 57 -6.92 12.38 1.74
CA SER A 57 -6.17 12.34 0.51
C SER A 57 -6.47 11.07 -0.27
N TRP A 58 -6.53 11.21 -1.60
CA TRP A 58 -6.63 10.06 -2.48
C TRP A 58 -5.27 9.35 -2.53
N PRO A 59 -5.24 8.03 -2.67
CA PRO A 59 -3.97 7.30 -2.57
C PRO A 59 -2.95 7.75 -3.62
N GLN A 60 -1.71 7.91 -3.16
CA GLN A 60 -0.57 8.21 -4.01
C GLN A 60 0.43 7.06 -3.87
N TRP A 61 0.61 6.34 -4.95
CA TRP A 61 1.38 5.08 -4.91
C TRP A 61 2.84 5.30 -4.55
N LYS A 62 3.44 6.39 -5.04
CA LYS A 62 4.83 6.71 -4.67
C LYS A 62 4.95 7.05 -3.18
N GLY A 63 3.97 7.75 -2.64
CA GLY A 63 3.94 8.05 -1.22
C GLY A 63 3.82 6.77 -0.39
N ILE A 64 2.93 5.88 -0.79
CA ILE A 64 2.75 4.60 -0.12
C ILE A 64 4.01 3.74 -0.26
N ALA A 65 4.62 3.73 -1.44
CA ALA A 65 5.87 3.00 -1.66
C ALA A 65 7.01 3.52 -0.77
N GLY A 66 7.02 4.82 -0.50
CA GLY A 66 7.97 5.42 0.42
C GLY A 66 7.86 4.84 1.82
N TYR A 67 6.66 4.51 2.26
CA TYR A 67 6.46 3.85 3.55
C TYR A 67 7.00 2.42 3.55
N LEU A 68 6.98 1.75 2.40
CA LEU A 68 7.62 0.44 2.27
C LEU A 68 9.14 0.55 2.23
N ASP A 69 9.68 1.56 1.55
CA ASP A 69 11.11 1.79 1.49
C ASP A 69 11.66 2.17 2.86
N THR A 70 10.85 2.85 3.66
CA THR A 70 11.16 3.09 5.06
C THR A 70 10.63 1.94 5.93
N GLY A 71 10.34 0.81 5.30
CA GLY A 71 9.80 -0.35 5.99
C GLY A 71 10.69 -0.85 7.10
N SER A 72 12.02 -0.71 6.97
CA SER A 72 12.92 -1.01 8.07
C SER A 72 12.67 -0.06 9.24
N ALA A 73 12.37 1.19 8.98
CA ALA A 73 11.99 2.16 10.00
C ALA A 73 10.53 2.01 10.40
N TYR A 74 9.71 1.59 9.48
CA TYR A 74 8.28 1.40 9.70
C TYR A 74 7.93 -0.04 10.07
N ASN A 75 8.90 -0.93 10.10
CA ASN A 75 8.71 -2.31 10.51
C ASN A 75 8.14 -2.33 11.93
N PRO A 76 6.93 -2.87 12.15
CA PRO A 76 6.33 -2.87 13.49
C PRO A 76 7.22 -3.54 14.54
N ALA A 77 7.94 -4.59 14.18
CA ALA A 77 8.84 -5.26 15.10
C ALA A 77 10.03 -4.38 15.50
N ALA A 78 10.64 -3.72 14.52
CA ALA A 78 11.74 -2.80 14.78
C ALA A 78 11.26 -1.57 15.54
N TRP A 79 10.10 -1.06 15.17
CA TRP A 79 9.52 0.09 15.83
C TRP A 79 9.16 -0.23 17.27
N THR A 80 8.58 -1.38 17.52
CA THR A 80 8.25 -1.84 18.87
C THR A 80 9.52 -2.02 19.68
N ALA A 81 10.58 -2.56 19.08
CA ALA A 81 11.85 -2.75 19.75
C ALA A 81 12.51 -1.41 20.13
N ALA A 82 12.23 -0.36 19.38
CA ALA A 82 12.76 0.95 19.68
C ALA A 82 12.10 1.61 20.90
N ASP A 83 10.93 1.14 21.25
CA ASP A 83 10.21 1.63 22.41
C ASP A 83 10.75 0.99 23.69
#